data_3acd16e7d2f591a3b7a6ae19715f72bb
#
_entry.id   3acd16e7d2f591a3b7a6ae19715f72bb
#
_cell.length_a   1.000
_cell.length_b   1.000
_cell.length_c   1.000
_cell.angle_alpha   90.00
_cell.angle_beta   90.00
_cell.angle_gamma   90.00
#
_symmetry.space_group_name_H-M   'P 1'
#
loop_
_entity.id
_entity.type
_entity.pdbx_description
1 polymer ?
#
loop_
_entity_poly.entity_id
_entity_poly.type
_entity_poly.pdbx_seq_one_letter_code
_entity_poly.pdbx_strand_id
1 'polypeptide(L)'
;GLPFVTSVLSPTQIREPIRMGLSLVQRPLLRWQSPDSLVASNLKADSIRIANRSNYVGTFVSQNGSALTIQVAHEQKLSKEGCDELATAILRLADSWEHKSHIAGRAVAQKYYVEVMQREVVLFVSVGMIIIVLFLWLAFHSAWGVVIPLLVVLLSGLWTLGIMELTGKSIDVMTIVLPTIIFVVGISDVVHILSRYYEELRGNASQSSAIATAFKEVGLATFLTTLTTAIGFLTLITSSVVPIQDFGLYAAAGVGVAYVLAFSLLPAVMVLYPAPNITNEGSGTFWNRTLQRALKYALKRGQWIRWTTLVICTLAAIGAAQINVDNVLLEDLAEDDPFRQEFNFFEREFAGVRPFELAIQVDDRASIFDLDVQQDMAKITAYLKAQYGVGAVVSSDIIFAQINRWSNGDGSAFERLPSTQQKFDAMLRSLDRFGASS
;
A
#
# COMPACT_ATOMS: atom_id res chain seq x y z
N GLY A 1 -26.18 15.48 -3.64
CA GLY A 1 -25.71 14.26 -2.97
C GLY A 1 -24.25 14.02 -3.29
N LEU A 2 -23.58 13.18 -2.52
CA LEU A 2 -22.21 12.74 -2.82
C LEU A 2 -22.22 11.83 -4.06
N PRO A 3 -21.23 11.93 -4.95
CA PRO A 3 -21.12 11.07 -6.13
C PRO A 3 -20.88 9.61 -5.72
N PHE A 4 -21.40 8.67 -6.50
CA PHE A 4 -21.18 7.21 -6.35
C PHE A 4 -21.65 6.61 -5.00
N VAL A 5 -22.35 7.35 -4.16
CA VAL A 5 -22.87 6.86 -2.88
C VAL A 5 -24.16 6.08 -3.13
N THR A 6 -24.19 4.82 -2.69
CA THR A 6 -25.34 3.94 -2.80
C THR A 6 -26.23 3.99 -1.56
N SER A 7 -25.63 4.09 -0.39
CA SER A 7 -26.39 4.25 0.86
C SER A 7 -25.56 4.96 1.94
N VAL A 8 -26.27 5.58 2.87
CA VAL A 8 -25.68 6.21 4.06
C VAL A 8 -26.38 5.63 5.28
N LEU A 9 -25.61 5.15 6.24
CA LEU A 9 -26.14 4.66 7.50
C LEU A 9 -25.56 5.49 8.65
N SER A 10 -26.43 6.15 9.37
CA SER A 10 -26.09 6.98 10.53
C SER A 10 -26.97 6.64 11.72
N PRO A 11 -26.53 6.91 12.95
CA PRO A 11 -27.35 6.73 14.16
C PRO A 11 -28.70 7.44 14.12
N THR A 12 -28.81 8.53 13.35
CA THR A 12 -30.07 9.30 13.20
C THR A 12 -31.09 8.61 12.29
N GLN A 13 -30.66 7.70 11.42
CA GLN A 13 -31.53 6.98 10.49
C GLN A 13 -31.93 5.60 11.00
N ILE A 14 -31.20 5.07 12.00
CA ILE A 14 -31.49 3.75 12.56
C ILE A 14 -32.82 3.80 13.33
N ARG A 15 -33.70 2.84 13.02
CA ARG A 15 -34.95 2.62 13.70
C ARG A 15 -35.00 1.22 14.28
N GLU A 16 -35.45 1.11 15.52
CA GLU A 16 -35.61 -0.15 16.23
C GLU A 16 -37.08 -0.52 16.30
N PRO A 17 -37.49 -1.72 15.88
CA PRO A 17 -38.84 -2.20 16.11
C PRO A 17 -38.99 -2.55 17.60
N ILE A 18 -39.89 -1.92 18.29
CA ILE A 18 -40.23 -2.24 19.69
C ILE A 18 -41.68 -2.66 19.78
N ARG A 19 -41.95 -3.61 20.65
CA ARG A 19 -43.32 -4.03 20.94
C ARG A 19 -43.98 -3.07 21.92
N MET A 20 -45.08 -2.47 21.49
CA MET A 20 -45.96 -1.69 22.33
C MET A 20 -47.34 -2.34 22.36
N GLY A 21 -47.63 -3.08 23.42
CA GLY A 21 -48.85 -3.87 23.50
C GLY A 21 -48.88 -5.03 22.48
N LEU A 22 -49.85 -5.01 21.58
CA LEU A 22 -50.02 -6.02 20.50
C LEU A 22 -49.36 -5.63 19.18
N SER A 23 -48.81 -4.42 19.03
CA SER A 23 -48.21 -3.92 17.81
C SER A 23 -46.72 -3.67 17.95
N LEU A 24 -45.97 -3.87 16.86
CA LEU A 24 -44.59 -3.43 16.72
C LEU A 24 -44.58 -2.00 16.19
N VAL A 25 -43.84 -1.11 16.85
CA VAL A 25 -43.70 0.29 16.47
C VAL A 25 -42.23 0.57 16.21
N GLN A 26 -41.93 1.33 15.18
CA GLN A 26 -40.55 1.76 14.89
C GLN A 26 -40.18 2.94 15.79
N ARG A 27 -39.17 2.75 16.65
CA ARG A 27 -38.60 3.79 17.48
C ARG A 27 -37.26 4.24 16.89
N PRO A 28 -37.02 5.51 16.60
CA PRO A 28 -35.70 5.97 16.17
C PRO A 28 -34.67 5.73 17.28
N LEU A 29 -33.46 5.37 16.87
CA LEU A 29 -32.34 5.17 17.79
C LEU A 29 -32.00 6.48 18.50
N LEU A 30 -31.99 7.59 17.76
CA LEU A 30 -31.90 8.96 18.28
C LEU A 30 -33.22 9.67 17.98
N ARG A 31 -33.86 10.22 19.01
CA ARG A 31 -35.10 11.00 18.89
C ARG A 31 -34.79 12.42 18.42
N TRP A 32 -34.35 12.51 17.17
CA TRP A 32 -34.02 13.75 16.51
C TRP A 32 -34.91 13.92 15.27
N GLN A 33 -35.56 15.05 15.15
CA GLN A 33 -36.39 15.37 13.99
C GLN A 33 -35.89 16.61 13.23
N SER A 34 -35.34 17.58 13.95
CA SER A 34 -34.70 18.78 13.39
C SER A 34 -33.72 19.36 14.42
N PRO A 35 -32.78 20.23 14.02
CA PRO A 35 -31.87 20.91 14.96
C PRO A 35 -32.61 21.61 16.11
N ASP A 36 -33.78 22.20 15.84
CA ASP A 36 -34.59 22.92 16.81
C ASP A 36 -35.41 22.01 17.73
N SER A 37 -35.52 20.71 17.42
CA SER A 37 -36.31 19.74 18.19
C SER A 37 -35.47 18.94 19.22
N LEU A 38 -34.22 19.32 19.46
CA LEU A 38 -33.35 18.67 20.42
C LEU A 38 -33.76 18.96 21.86
N VAL A 39 -34.45 17.98 22.49
CA VAL A 39 -34.75 18.04 23.91
C VAL A 39 -33.67 17.33 24.69
N ALA A 40 -32.91 18.04 25.52
CA ALA A 40 -31.79 17.52 26.28
C ALA A 40 -32.10 16.26 27.11
N SER A 41 -33.33 16.16 27.66
CA SER A 41 -33.78 14.96 28.39
C SER A 41 -33.90 13.72 27.47
N ASN A 42 -34.30 13.90 26.22
CA ASN A 42 -34.41 12.83 25.24
C ASN A 42 -33.00 12.32 24.83
N LEU A 43 -32.07 13.23 24.57
CA LEU A 43 -30.70 12.87 24.22
C LEU A 43 -29.99 12.08 25.33
N LYS A 44 -30.19 12.51 26.59
CA LYS A 44 -29.62 11.78 27.73
C LYS A 44 -30.20 10.37 27.85
N ALA A 45 -31.50 10.21 27.68
CA ALA A 45 -32.15 8.89 27.72
C ALA A 45 -31.72 8.00 26.54
N ASP A 46 -31.58 8.59 25.35
CA ASP A 46 -31.12 7.88 24.16
C ASP A 46 -29.64 7.47 24.29
N SER A 47 -28.78 8.34 24.82
CA SER A 47 -27.35 8.03 25.09
C SER A 47 -27.22 6.86 26.07
N ILE A 48 -27.96 6.85 27.18
CA ILE A 48 -27.95 5.74 28.13
C ILE A 48 -28.42 4.44 27.48
N ARG A 49 -29.49 4.52 26.64
CA ARG A 49 -30.00 3.36 25.92
C ARG A 49 -28.96 2.77 24.94
N ILE A 50 -28.27 3.63 24.19
CA ILE A 50 -27.23 3.22 23.23
C ILE A 50 -26.03 2.60 23.96
N ALA A 51 -25.56 3.24 25.04
CA ALA A 51 -24.44 2.75 25.82
C ALA A 51 -24.68 1.36 26.42
N ASN A 52 -25.92 0.98 26.70
CA ASN A 52 -26.32 -0.32 27.19
C ASN A 52 -26.49 -1.39 26.10
N ARG A 53 -26.07 -1.10 24.85
CA ARG A 53 -26.22 -2.01 23.70
C ARG A 53 -24.89 -2.28 23.05
N SER A 54 -24.40 -3.50 23.22
CA SER A 54 -23.11 -3.96 22.70
C SER A 54 -22.98 -3.92 21.17
N ASN A 55 -24.10 -3.91 20.44
CA ASN A 55 -24.12 -3.86 18.97
C ASN A 55 -23.99 -2.45 18.40
N TYR A 56 -24.16 -1.41 19.20
CA TYR A 56 -24.00 -0.01 18.75
C TYR A 56 -22.69 0.59 19.24
N VAL A 57 -22.24 0.22 20.43
CA VAL A 57 -20.93 0.64 20.96
C VAL A 57 -19.82 -0.07 20.21
N GLY A 58 -18.84 0.66 19.74
CA GLY A 58 -17.78 0.16 18.87
C GLY A 58 -18.17 0.09 17.38
N THR A 59 -19.45 0.29 17.02
CA THR A 59 -19.91 0.29 15.62
C THR A 59 -20.38 1.68 15.17
N PHE A 60 -21.30 2.27 15.91
CA PHE A 60 -21.86 3.59 15.60
C PHE A 60 -21.48 4.66 16.63
N VAL A 61 -21.17 4.25 17.84
CA VAL A 61 -20.72 5.10 18.92
C VAL A 61 -19.38 4.57 19.41
N SER A 62 -18.40 5.44 19.61
CA SER A 62 -17.10 5.04 20.14
C SER A 62 -17.20 4.40 21.51
N GLN A 63 -16.22 3.59 21.89
CA GLN A 63 -16.21 2.90 23.18
C GLN A 63 -16.28 3.85 24.37
N ASN A 64 -15.70 5.04 24.24
CA ASN A 64 -15.72 6.10 25.26
C ASN A 64 -16.91 7.07 25.14
N GLY A 65 -17.77 6.90 24.12
CA GLY A 65 -18.93 7.74 23.86
C GLY A 65 -18.62 9.15 23.32
N SER A 66 -17.39 9.41 22.90
CA SER A 66 -16.96 10.75 22.45
C SER A 66 -17.13 10.99 20.94
N ALA A 67 -17.36 9.95 20.15
CA ALA A 67 -17.48 10.04 18.71
C ALA A 67 -18.63 9.18 18.17
N LEU A 68 -19.19 9.62 17.03
CA LEU A 68 -20.22 8.90 16.27
C LEU A 68 -19.69 8.62 14.86
N THR A 69 -20.02 7.45 14.29
CA THR A 69 -19.71 7.16 12.90
C THR A 69 -20.90 7.30 11.97
N ILE A 70 -20.62 7.73 10.75
CA ILE A 70 -21.51 7.66 9.60
C ILE A 70 -20.87 6.69 8.62
N GLN A 71 -21.54 5.60 8.29
CA GLN A 71 -21.08 4.63 7.31
C GLN A 71 -21.65 5.00 5.94
N VAL A 72 -20.74 5.17 4.97
CA VAL A 72 -21.08 5.53 3.60
C VAL A 72 -20.72 4.36 2.70
N ALA A 73 -21.72 3.69 2.16
CA ALA A 73 -21.52 2.68 1.14
C ALA A 73 -21.48 3.32 -0.25
N HIS A 74 -20.55 2.89 -1.06
CA HIS A 74 -20.35 3.37 -2.42
C HIS A 74 -20.32 2.20 -3.41
N GLU A 75 -20.38 2.49 -4.69
CA GLU A 75 -20.24 1.48 -5.76
C GLU A 75 -18.96 0.66 -5.61
N GLN A 76 -19.05 -0.66 -5.78
CA GLN A 76 -17.94 -1.58 -5.49
C GLN A 76 -16.75 -1.45 -6.46
N LYS A 77 -17.01 -1.09 -7.73
CA LYS A 77 -16.00 -1.02 -8.80
C LYS A 77 -15.78 0.42 -9.26
N LEU A 78 -15.44 1.32 -8.33
CA LEU A 78 -15.04 2.66 -8.72
C LEU A 78 -13.68 2.65 -9.42
N SER A 79 -13.59 3.42 -10.52
CA SER A 79 -12.30 3.75 -11.13
C SER A 79 -11.46 4.63 -10.18
N LYS A 80 -10.19 4.83 -10.53
CA LYS A 80 -9.33 5.77 -9.79
C LYS A 80 -9.97 7.16 -9.70
N GLU A 81 -10.44 7.67 -10.83
CA GLU A 81 -11.09 8.98 -10.93
C GLU A 81 -12.34 9.07 -10.05
N GLY A 82 -13.17 8.01 -10.04
CA GLY A 82 -14.33 7.93 -9.16
C GLY A 82 -13.97 7.90 -7.67
N CYS A 83 -12.90 7.20 -7.30
CA CYS A 83 -12.38 7.20 -5.92
C CYS A 83 -11.86 8.59 -5.53
N ASP A 84 -11.13 9.26 -6.42
CA ASP A 84 -10.58 10.61 -6.19
C ASP A 84 -11.70 11.64 -6.03
N GLU A 85 -12.74 11.57 -6.86
CA GLU A 85 -13.90 12.44 -6.79
C GLU A 85 -14.69 12.25 -5.50
N LEU A 86 -15.01 11.01 -5.16
CA LEU A 86 -15.72 10.66 -3.92
C LEU A 86 -14.92 11.08 -2.68
N ALA A 87 -13.64 10.72 -2.61
CA ALA A 87 -12.79 11.08 -1.48
C ALA A 87 -12.68 12.60 -1.31
N THR A 88 -12.50 13.33 -2.43
CA THR A 88 -12.42 14.80 -2.40
C THR A 88 -13.73 15.42 -1.93
N ALA A 89 -14.87 14.89 -2.37
CA ALA A 89 -16.18 15.37 -1.93
C ALA A 89 -16.42 15.13 -0.43
N ILE A 90 -16.03 13.96 0.08
CA ILE A 90 -16.14 13.63 1.51
C ILE A 90 -15.23 14.52 2.35
N LEU A 91 -13.95 14.70 1.94
CA LEU A 91 -13.01 15.57 2.65
C LEU A 91 -13.49 17.01 2.71
N ARG A 92 -13.99 17.58 1.60
CA ARG A 92 -14.57 18.93 1.59
C ARG A 92 -15.77 19.06 2.51
N LEU A 93 -16.62 18.03 2.58
CA LEU A 93 -17.76 18.02 3.48
C LEU A 93 -17.29 18.02 4.94
N ALA A 94 -16.29 17.20 5.27
CA ALA A 94 -15.73 17.12 6.61
C ALA A 94 -15.05 18.43 7.04
N ASP A 95 -14.29 19.07 6.14
CA ASP A 95 -13.64 20.36 6.39
C ASP A 95 -14.63 21.51 6.62
N SER A 96 -15.87 21.36 6.12
CA SER A 96 -16.94 22.35 6.35
C SER A 96 -17.56 22.28 7.74
N TRP A 97 -17.24 21.26 8.53
CA TRP A 97 -17.80 21.09 9.87
C TRP A 97 -16.90 21.75 10.93
N GLU A 98 -17.52 22.30 11.96
CA GLU A 98 -16.80 22.91 13.10
C GLU A 98 -16.14 21.86 14.02
N HIS A 99 -16.55 20.60 13.92
CA HIS A 99 -16.05 19.52 14.77
C HIS A 99 -14.95 18.73 14.08
N LYS A 100 -14.01 18.25 14.89
CA LYS A 100 -12.96 17.37 14.40
C LYS A 100 -13.59 16.11 13.79
N SER A 101 -13.27 15.86 12.53
CA SER A 101 -13.73 14.68 11.79
C SER A 101 -12.56 13.74 11.50
N HIS A 102 -12.82 12.46 11.57
CA HIS A 102 -11.90 11.39 11.22
C HIS A 102 -12.51 10.60 10.06
N ILE A 103 -11.70 10.27 9.05
CA ILE A 103 -12.19 9.64 7.83
C ILE A 103 -11.32 8.45 7.49
N ALA A 104 -11.94 7.29 7.34
CA ALA A 104 -11.29 6.08 6.85
C ALA A 104 -12.18 5.36 5.84
N GLY A 105 -11.58 4.61 4.94
CA GLY A 105 -12.29 3.82 3.94
C GLY A 105 -11.50 3.66 2.66
N ARG A 106 -11.93 2.71 1.82
CA ARG A 106 -11.20 2.30 0.62
C ARG A 106 -10.92 3.46 -0.35
N ALA A 107 -11.91 4.30 -0.65
CA ALA A 107 -11.75 5.38 -1.62
C ALA A 107 -10.72 6.42 -1.15
N VAL A 108 -10.78 6.79 0.14
CA VAL A 108 -9.81 7.73 0.74
C VAL A 108 -8.41 7.12 0.80
N ALA A 109 -8.31 5.86 1.19
CA ALA A 109 -7.06 5.11 1.20
C ALA A 109 -6.42 5.08 -0.20
N GLN A 110 -7.18 4.73 -1.22
CA GLN A 110 -6.68 4.64 -2.59
C GLN A 110 -6.17 5.99 -3.10
N LYS A 111 -6.93 7.08 -2.87
CA LYS A 111 -6.48 8.43 -3.22
C LYS A 111 -5.16 8.77 -2.52
N TYR A 112 -5.09 8.59 -1.20
CA TYR A 112 -3.91 8.88 -0.39
C TYR A 112 -2.68 8.11 -0.88
N TYR A 113 -2.79 6.79 -1.07
CA TYR A 113 -1.68 5.97 -1.57
C TYR A 113 -1.19 6.42 -2.95
N VAL A 114 -2.09 6.77 -3.86
CA VAL A 114 -1.69 7.26 -5.19
C VAL A 114 -0.96 8.60 -5.09
N GLU A 115 -1.42 9.53 -4.25
CA GLU A 115 -0.76 10.82 -4.03
C GLU A 115 0.64 10.65 -3.41
N VAL A 116 0.77 9.79 -2.40
CA VAL A 116 2.05 9.45 -1.78
C VAL A 116 2.99 8.84 -2.81
N MET A 117 2.53 7.85 -3.59
CA MET A 117 3.32 7.21 -4.64
C MET A 117 3.83 8.22 -5.68
N GLN A 118 2.99 9.13 -6.15
CA GLN A 118 3.41 10.17 -7.10
C GLN A 118 4.50 11.08 -6.51
N ARG A 119 4.35 11.48 -5.26
CA ARG A 119 5.33 12.30 -4.55
C ARG A 119 6.65 11.55 -4.36
N GLU A 120 6.59 10.27 -4.02
CA GLU A 120 7.79 9.44 -3.81
C GLU A 120 8.55 9.17 -5.10
N VAL A 121 7.87 8.93 -6.24
CA VAL A 121 8.53 8.84 -7.55
C VAL A 121 9.34 10.10 -7.81
N VAL A 122 8.72 11.27 -7.66
CA VAL A 122 9.41 12.55 -7.90
C VAL A 122 10.59 12.72 -6.93
N LEU A 123 10.42 12.35 -5.66
CA LEU A 123 11.48 12.42 -4.66
C LEU A 123 12.65 11.50 -5.00
N PHE A 124 12.38 10.22 -5.28
CA PHE A 124 13.42 9.22 -5.57
C PHE A 124 14.19 9.55 -6.85
N VAL A 125 13.48 9.93 -7.91
CA VAL A 125 14.09 10.37 -9.17
C VAL A 125 14.95 11.61 -8.95
N SER A 126 14.46 12.60 -8.21
CA SER A 126 15.19 13.85 -7.97
C SER A 126 16.43 13.62 -7.12
N VAL A 127 16.31 12.92 -5.99
CA VAL A 127 17.44 12.60 -5.09
C VAL A 127 18.45 11.70 -5.81
N GLY A 128 17.99 10.67 -6.50
CA GLY A 128 18.84 9.80 -7.31
C GLY A 128 19.63 10.59 -8.37
N MET A 129 18.95 11.51 -9.06
CA MET A 129 19.56 12.37 -10.06
C MET A 129 20.65 13.29 -9.46
N ILE A 130 20.37 13.92 -8.30
CA ILE A 130 21.35 14.77 -7.62
C ILE A 130 22.59 13.96 -7.23
N ILE A 131 22.40 12.77 -6.67
CA ILE A 131 23.51 11.88 -6.27
C ILE A 131 24.33 11.47 -7.50
N ILE A 132 23.67 11.11 -8.61
CA ILE A 132 24.32 10.73 -9.86
C ILE A 132 25.12 11.90 -10.44
N VAL A 133 24.55 13.10 -10.50
CA VAL A 133 25.24 14.30 -10.99
C VAL A 133 26.47 14.59 -10.13
N LEU A 134 26.33 14.55 -8.82
CA LEU A 134 27.45 14.76 -7.90
C LEU A 134 28.54 13.71 -8.10
N PHE A 135 28.17 12.44 -8.21
CA PHE A 135 29.12 11.35 -8.45
C PHE A 135 29.86 11.52 -9.78
N LEU A 136 29.15 11.80 -10.87
CA LEU A 136 29.76 12.00 -12.17
C LEU A 136 30.66 13.24 -12.21
N TRP A 137 30.25 14.32 -11.54
CA TRP A 137 31.09 15.52 -11.39
C TRP A 137 32.39 15.23 -10.66
N LEU A 138 32.32 14.48 -9.54
CA LEU A 138 33.49 14.05 -8.78
C LEU A 138 34.37 13.06 -9.54
N ALA A 139 33.78 12.22 -10.40
CA ALA A 139 34.53 11.21 -11.17
C ALA A 139 35.24 11.82 -12.37
N PHE A 140 34.58 12.68 -13.14
CA PHE A 140 35.05 13.14 -14.44
C PHE A 140 35.49 14.61 -14.46
N HIS A 141 35.13 15.42 -13.49
CA HIS A 141 35.44 16.85 -13.38
C HIS A 141 35.17 17.65 -14.66
N SER A 142 34.19 17.25 -15.45
CA SER A 142 33.83 17.88 -16.70
C SER A 142 32.34 17.86 -16.95
N ALA A 143 31.77 18.94 -17.50
CA ALA A 143 30.37 18.98 -17.90
C ALA A 143 30.03 17.90 -18.93
N TRP A 144 30.97 17.57 -19.82
CA TRP A 144 30.86 16.53 -20.83
C TRP A 144 30.64 15.15 -20.19
N GLY A 145 31.47 14.82 -19.17
CA GLY A 145 31.38 13.57 -18.41
C GLY A 145 30.13 13.46 -17.50
N VAL A 146 29.37 14.54 -17.34
CA VAL A 146 28.10 14.54 -16.60
C VAL A 146 26.92 14.49 -17.57
N VAL A 147 26.85 15.39 -18.55
CA VAL A 147 25.68 15.58 -19.41
C VAL A 147 25.40 14.36 -20.29
N ILE A 148 26.45 13.73 -20.85
CA ILE A 148 26.24 12.61 -21.77
C ILE A 148 25.72 11.36 -21.05
N PRO A 149 26.31 10.91 -19.90
CA PRO A 149 25.73 9.83 -19.13
C PRO A 149 24.30 10.09 -18.69
N LEU A 150 24.01 11.32 -18.22
CA LEU A 150 22.68 11.70 -17.82
C LEU A 150 21.66 11.59 -18.97
N LEU A 151 22.04 12.02 -20.17
CA LEU A 151 21.16 11.90 -21.35
C LEU A 151 20.78 10.43 -21.62
N VAL A 152 21.76 9.51 -21.60
CA VAL A 152 21.52 8.07 -21.82
C VAL A 152 20.59 7.52 -20.76
N VAL A 153 20.83 7.83 -19.49
CA VAL A 153 20.08 7.29 -18.36
C VAL A 153 18.65 7.85 -18.32
N LEU A 154 18.48 9.14 -18.56
CA LEU A 154 17.15 9.76 -18.63
C LEU A 154 16.32 9.16 -19.76
N LEU A 155 16.91 8.98 -20.94
CA LEU A 155 16.22 8.34 -22.07
C LEU A 155 15.89 6.88 -21.75
N SER A 156 16.76 6.16 -21.06
CA SER A 156 16.49 4.76 -20.65
C SER A 156 15.27 4.69 -19.72
N GLY A 157 15.20 5.58 -18.74
CA GLY A 157 14.03 5.68 -17.85
C GLY A 157 12.77 6.05 -18.61
N LEU A 158 12.84 7.08 -19.48
CA LEU A 158 11.71 7.52 -20.30
C LEU A 158 11.19 6.41 -21.23
N TRP A 159 12.09 5.68 -21.90
CA TRP A 159 11.70 4.57 -22.76
C TRP A 159 11.06 3.43 -21.97
N THR A 160 11.56 3.13 -20.77
CA THR A 160 10.97 2.10 -19.92
C THR A 160 9.57 2.47 -19.48
N LEU A 161 9.35 3.72 -19.05
CA LEU A 161 8.00 4.23 -18.72
C LEU A 161 7.09 4.22 -19.95
N GLY A 162 7.63 4.57 -21.14
CA GLY A 162 6.90 4.48 -22.41
C GLY A 162 6.48 3.04 -22.74
N ILE A 163 7.33 2.04 -22.51
CA ILE A 163 6.98 0.62 -22.69
C ILE A 163 5.87 0.21 -21.72
N MET A 164 5.92 0.66 -20.48
CA MET A 164 4.86 0.38 -19.49
C MET A 164 3.52 0.93 -19.98
N GLU A 165 3.49 2.18 -20.43
CA GLU A 165 2.27 2.82 -20.95
C GLU A 165 1.73 2.09 -22.17
N LEU A 166 2.59 1.76 -23.16
CA LEU A 166 2.20 1.04 -24.37
C LEU A 166 1.62 -0.35 -24.11
N THR A 167 2.00 -0.97 -22.99
CA THR A 167 1.47 -2.27 -22.56
C THR A 167 0.29 -2.13 -21.59
N GLY A 168 -0.17 -0.91 -21.31
CA GLY A 168 -1.29 -0.64 -20.40
C GLY A 168 -0.97 -0.87 -18.93
N LYS A 169 0.32 -0.88 -18.54
CA LYS A 169 0.73 -1.07 -17.14
C LYS A 169 0.84 0.26 -16.42
N SER A 170 0.01 0.45 -15.41
CA SER A 170 0.10 1.58 -14.49
C SER A 170 1.23 1.38 -13.46
N ILE A 171 1.75 2.50 -12.95
CA ILE A 171 2.74 2.49 -11.85
C ILE A 171 2.04 2.00 -10.58
N ASP A 172 2.62 1.01 -9.93
CA ASP A 172 2.21 0.46 -8.64
C ASP A 172 3.34 0.56 -7.60
N VAL A 173 3.07 0.09 -6.37
CA VAL A 173 4.03 0.17 -5.25
C VAL A 173 5.38 -0.49 -5.57
N MET A 174 5.39 -1.56 -6.38
CA MET A 174 6.63 -2.25 -6.75
C MET A 174 7.34 -1.53 -7.89
N THR A 175 6.61 -1.04 -8.88
CA THR A 175 7.18 -0.40 -10.07
C THR A 175 7.61 1.05 -9.85
N ILE A 176 7.25 1.67 -8.73
CA ILE A 176 7.65 3.04 -8.35
C ILE A 176 9.18 3.22 -8.29
N VAL A 177 9.92 2.18 -7.93
CA VAL A 177 11.39 2.23 -7.81
C VAL A 177 12.13 1.94 -9.12
N LEU A 178 11.42 1.51 -10.19
CA LEU A 178 12.02 1.17 -11.47
C LEU A 178 12.91 2.28 -12.07
N PRO A 179 12.48 3.55 -12.15
CA PRO A 179 13.32 4.60 -12.70
C PRO A 179 14.67 4.71 -11.97
N THR A 180 14.65 4.62 -10.64
CA THR A 180 15.87 4.69 -9.82
C THR A 180 16.81 3.53 -10.10
N ILE A 181 16.27 2.32 -10.21
CA ILE A 181 17.09 1.12 -10.53
C ILE A 181 17.70 1.23 -11.91
N ILE A 182 16.92 1.65 -12.91
CA ILE A 182 17.40 1.82 -14.28
C ILE A 182 18.48 2.90 -14.34
N PHE A 183 18.33 3.97 -13.57
CA PHE A 183 19.35 5.02 -13.47
C PHE A 183 20.67 4.46 -12.92
N VAL A 184 20.61 3.70 -11.82
CA VAL A 184 21.82 3.13 -11.20
C VAL A 184 22.50 2.12 -12.13
N VAL A 185 21.74 1.22 -12.77
CA VAL A 185 22.30 0.22 -13.68
C VAL A 185 22.83 0.88 -14.95
N GLY A 186 22.05 1.74 -15.58
CA GLY A 186 22.44 2.44 -16.80
C GLY A 186 23.67 3.33 -16.64
N ILE A 187 23.80 4.05 -15.50
CA ILE A 187 24.96 4.86 -15.22
C ILE A 187 26.22 4.01 -15.07
N SER A 188 26.12 2.81 -14.46
CA SER A 188 27.25 1.91 -14.30
C SER A 188 27.88 1.55 -15.64
N ASP A 189 27.07 1.17 -16.61
CA ASP A 189 27.52 0.79 -17.95
C ASP A 189 28.21 1.97 -18.67
N VAL A 190 27.59 3.14 -18.62
CA VAL A 190 28.14 4.35 -19.24
C VAL A 190 29.45 4.79 -18.56
N VAL A 191 29.54 4.73 -17.25
CA VAL A 191 30.75 5.09 -16.48
C VAL A 191 31.92 4.17 -16.82
N HIS A 192 31.69 2.88 -17.00
CA HIS A 192 32.73 1.94 -17.42
C HIS A 192 33.29 2.29 -18.79
N ILE A 193 32.41 2.56 -19.78
CA ILE A 193 32.82 2.96 -21.12
C ILE A 193 33.59 4.28 -21.08
N LEU A 194 33.03 5.29 -20.40
CA LEU A 194 33.68 6.61 -20.31
C LEU A 194 35.00 6.55 -19.58
N SER A 195 35.13 5.79 -18.49
CA SER A 195 36.39 5.65 -17.76
C SER A 195 37.48 5.09 -18.66
N ARG A 196 37.16 4.08 -19.47
CA ARG A 196 38.14 3.51 -20.42
C ARG A 196 38.46 4.49 -21.55
N TYR A 197 37.44 5.19 -22.07
CA TYR A 197 37.65 6.24 -23.06
C TYR A 197 38.59 7.35 -22.57
N TYR A 198 38.39 7.85 -21.36
CA TYR A 198 39.27 8.87 -20.77
C TYR A 198 40.69 8.35 -20.52
N GLU A 199 40.83 7.06 -20.19
CA GLU A 199 42.17 6.42 -20.03
C GLU A 199 42.93 6.41 -21.36
N GLU A 200 42.27 6.03 -22.47
CA GLU A 200 42.88 6.01 -23.80
C GLU A 200 43.24 7.45 -24.28
N LEU A 201 42.39 8.42 -24.03
CA LEU A 201 42.71 9.80 -24.38
C LEU A 201 43.91 10.34 -23.58
N ARG A 202 44.06 9.96 -22.31
CA ARG A 202 45.27 10.28 -21.52
C ARG A 202 46.53 9.64 -22.08
N GLY A 203 46.39 8.51 -22.74
CA GLY A 203 47.44 7.85 -23.49
C GLY A 203 47.78 8.46 -24.87
N ASN A 204 47.23 9.66 -25.16
CA ASN A 204 47.35 10.36 -26.45
C ASN A 204 46.77 9.61 -27.67
N ALA A 205 45.84 8.69 -27.46
CA ALA A 205 45.07 8.09 -28.55
C ALA A 205 44.17 9.13 -29.26
N SER A 206 43.98 8.95 -30.58
CA SER A 206 42.98 9.77 -31.27
C SER A 206 41.57 9.43 -30.77
N GLN A 207 40.64 10.41 -30.85
CA GLN A 207 39.26 10.26 -30.39
C GLN A 207 38.61 8.97 -30.94
N SER A 208 38.74 8.72 -32.27
CA SER A 208 38.17 7.53 -32.90
C SER A 208 38.76 6.24 -32.40
N SER A 209 40.10 6.20 -32.18
CA SER A 209 40.79 5.03 -31.61
C SER A 209 40.36 4.80 -30.15
N ALA A 210 40.29 5.85 -29.35
CA ALA A 210 39.86 5.77 -27.95
C ALA A 210 38.42 5.22 -27.80
N ILE A 211 37.49 5.70 -28.65
CA ILE A 211 36.13 5.16 -28.71
C ILE A 211 36.16 3.66 -29.06
N ALA A 212 36.81 3.29 -30.17
CA ALA A 212 36.87 1.90 -30.63
C ALA A 212 37.44 0.95 -29.57
N THR A 213 38.52 1.35 -28.89
CA THR A 213 39.15 0.57 -27.84
C THR A 213 38.24 0.44 -26.62
N ALA A 214 37.61 1.56 -26.14
CA ALA A 214 36.73 1.53 -25.01
C ALA A 214 35.55 0.57 -25.23
N PHE A 215 34.86 0.67 -26.37
CA PHE A 215 33.73 -0.21 -26.68
C PHE A 215 34.15 -1.67 -26.90
N LYS A 216 35.33 -1.94 -27.50
CA LYS A 216 35.82 -3.27 -27.71
C LYS A 216 36.19 -3.98 -26.39
N GLU A 217 36.84 -3.28 -25.48
CA GLU A 217 37.33 -3.89 -24.23
C GLU A 217 36.27 -4.00 -23.17
N VAL A 218 35.38 -2.98 -23.05
CA VAL A 218 34.33 -2.95 -22.02
C VAL A 218 33.06 -3.66 -22.51
N GLY A 219 32.81 -3.71 -23.82
CA GLY A 219 31.53 -4.12 -24.39
C GLY A 219 31.07 -5.51 -23.98
N LEU A 220 31.94 -6.50 -24.03
CA LEU A 220 31.57 -7.88 -23.64
C LEU A 220 31.30 -7.99 -22.15
N ALA A 221 32.09 -7.33 -21.31
CA ALA A 221 31.90 -7.35 -19.85
C ALA A 221 30.56 -6.69 -19.49
N THR A 222 30.28 -5.54 -20.08
CA THR A 222 29.00 -4.83 -19.88
C THR A 222 27.80 -5.63 -20.40
N PHE A 223 27.92 -6.28 -21.55
CA PHE A 223 26.87 -7.18 -22.05
C PHE A 223 26.56 -8.30 -21.08
N LEU A 224 27.60 -8.96 -20.55
CA LEU A 224 27.41 -10.06 -19.59
C LEU A 224 26.80 -9.58 -18.28
N THR A 225 27.19 -8.42 -17.76
CA THR A 225 26.60 -7.85 -16.54
C THR A 225 25.14 -7.45 -16.77
N THR A 226 24.82 -6.83 -17.90
CA THR A 226 23.44 -6.48 -18.27
C THR A 226 22.58 -7.74 -18.42
N LEU A 227 23.11 -8.77 -19.11
CA LEU A 227 22.38 -10.03 -19.31
C LEU A 227 22.11 -10.73 -17.98
N THR A 228 23.12 -10.85 -17.11
CA THR A 228 22.93 -11.49 -15.80
C THR A 228 21.95 -10.70 -14.91
N THR A 229 21.98 -9.38 -14.96
CA THR A 229 21.04 -8.52 -14.24
C THR A 229 19.60 -8.69 -14.79
N ALA A 230 19.45 -8.68 -16.12
CA ALA A 230 18.15 -8.91 -16.75
C ALA A 230 17.59 -10.30 -16.43
N ILE A 231 18.42 -11.35 -16.49
CA ILE A 231 18.01 -12.71 -16.09
C ILE A 231 17.61 -12.72 -14.61
N GLY A 232 18.37 -12.04 -13.73
CA GLY A 232 18.04 -11.93 -12.33
C GLY A 232 16.64 -11.31 -12.11
N PHE A 233 16.31 -10.23 -12.81
CA PHE A 233 14.95 -9.64 -12.76
C PHE A 233 13.88 -10.57 -13.37
N LEU A 234 14.18 -11.24 -14.47
CA LEU A 234 13.25 -12.19 -15.09
C LEU A 234 12.89 -13.37 -14.19
N THR A 235 13.75 -13.75 -13.23
CA THR A 235 13.37 -14.80 -12.25
C THR A 235 12.15 -14.43 -11.43
N LEU A 236 11.87 -13.13 -11.25
CA LEU A 236 10.69 -12.66 -10.52
C LEU A 236 9.36 -13.00 -11.21
N ILE A 237 9.37 -13.33 -12.50
CA ILE A 237 8.18 -13.80 -13.23
C ILE A 237 7.64 -15.12 -12.63
N THR A 238 8.46 -15.87 -11.92
CA THR A 238 8.03 -17.10 -11.25
C THR A 238 7.24 -16.87 -9.96
N SER A 239 7.14 -15.61 -9.50
CA SER A 239 6.35 -15.24 -8.32
C SER A 239 4.86 -15.51 -8.56
N SER A 240 4.10 -15.82 -7.51
CA SER A 240 2.63 -15.85 -7.55
C SER A 240 1.99 -14.47 -7.41
N VAL A 241 2.78 -13.43 -7.11
CA VAL A 241 2.33 -12.05 -6.88
C VAL A 241 2.52 -11.23 -8.15
N VAL A 242 1.42 -10.85 -8.81
CA VAL A 242 1.43 -10.14 -10.10
C VAL A 242 2.30 -8.86 -10.09
N PRO A 243 2.23 -7.95 -9.10
CA PRO A 243 3.12 -6.79 -9.06
C PRO A 243 4.62 -7.13 -9.07
N ILE A 244 5.03 -8.25 -8.47
CA ILE A 244 6.43 -8.72 -8.49
C ILE A 244 6.81 -9.24 -9.87
N GLN A 245 5.92 -9.96 -10.55
CA GLN A 245 6.14 -10.42 -11.93
C GLN A 245 6.34 -9.22 -12.88
N ASP A 246 5.44 -8.25 -12.79
CA ASP A 246 5.48 -7.03 -13.62
C ASP A 246 6.78 -6.24 -13.37
N PHE A 247 7.11 -6.03 -12.09
CA PHE A 247 8.36 -5.38 -11.71
C PHE A 247 9.57 -6.08 -12.34
N GLY A 248 9.65 -7.41 -12.25
CA GLY A 248 10.72 -8.20 -12.86
C GLY A 248 10.82 -8.02 -14.36
N LEU A 249 9.68 -8.07 -15.05
CA LEU A 249 9.61 -7.93 -16.51
C LEU A 249 10.09 -6.54 -16.96
N TYR A 250 9.53 -5.48 -16.35
CA TYR A 250 9.86 -4.10 -16.75
C TYR A 250 11.26 -3.67 -16.30
N ALA A 251 11.76 -4.20 -15.17
CA ALA A 251 13.15 -4.00 -14.76
C ALA A 251 14.13 -4.63 -15.76
N ALA A 252 13.88 -5.87 -16.17
CA ALA A 252 14.69 -6.54 -17.18
C ALA A 252 14.67 -5.81 -18.53
N ALA A 253 13.48 -5.38 -18.98
CA ALA A 253 13.31 -4.59 -20.19
C ALA A 253 14.08 -3.27 -20.09
N GLY A 254 13.94 -2.55 -18.98
CA GLY A 254 14.61 -1.27 -18.74
C GLY A 254 16.13 -1.37 -18.71
N VAL A 255 16.67 -2.42 -18.10
CA VAL A 255 18.11 -2.71 -18.12
C VAL A 255 18.57 -3.01 -19.56
N GLY A 256 17.79 -3.77 -20.34
CA GLY A 256 18.06 -4.00 -21.76
C GLY A 256 18.05 -2.72 -22.58
N VAL A 257 17.08 -1.85 -22.37
CA VAL A 257 16.99 -0.53 -23.01
C VAL A 257 18.20 0.34 -22.65
N ALA A 258 18.59 0.38 -21.38
CA ALA A 258 19.76 1.14 -20.93
C ALA A 258 21.05 0.68 -21.65
N TYR A 259 21.24 -0.63 -21.77
CA TYR A 259 22.34 -1.20 -22.51
C TYR A 259 22.32 -0.79 -24.00
N VAL A 260 21.17 -0.94 -24.68
CA VAL A 260 21.04 -0.58 -26.10
C VAL A 260 21.34 0.90 -26.30
N LEU A 261 20.87 1.79 -25.43
CA LEU A 261 21.16 3.22 -25.50
C LEU A 261 22.63 3.53 -25.17
N ALA A 262 23.25 2.85 -24.21
CA ALA A 262 24.65 3.01 -23.90
C ALA A 262 25.57 2.58 -25.08
N PHE A 263 25.14 1.59 -25.87
CA PHE A 263 25.94 1.09 -27.00
C PHE A 263 25.55 1.69 -28.37
N SER A 264 24.49 2.44 -28.48
CA SER A 264 24.06 3.14 -29.70
C SER A 264 24.19 4.65 -29.61
N LEU A 265 23.52 5.24 -28.60
CA LEU A 265 23.48 6.68 -28.43
C LEU A 265 24.81 7.26 -27.92
N LEU A 266 25.44 6.59 -26.95
CA LEU A 266 26.69 7.08 -26.34
C LEU A 266 27.80 7.22 -27.39
N PRO A 267 28.16 6.21 -28.23
CA PRO A 267 29.17 6.39 -29.25
C PRO A 267 28.78 7.43 -30.30
N ALA A 268 27.50 7.52 -30.70
CA ALA A 268 27.06 8.51 -31.62
C ALA A 268 27.30 9.93 -31.12
N VAL A 269 26.97 10.20 -29.86
CA VAL A 269 27.23 11.52 -29.24
C VAL A 269 28.73 11.76 -29.09
N MET A 270 29.51 10.74 -28.71
CA MET A 270 30.97 10.85 -28.56
C MET A 270 31.68 11.17 -29.87
N VAL A 271 31.16 10.74 -31.01
CA VAL A 271 31.72 11.08 -32.36
C VAL A 271 31.33 12.47 -32.79
N LEU A 272 30.11 12.94 -32.45
CA LEU A 272 29.59 14.25 -32.88
C LEU A 272 30.22 15.43 -32.10
N TYR A 273 30.63 15.19 -30.86
CA TYR A 273 31.22 16.26 -30.04
C TYR A 273 32.72 16.08 -29.85
N PRO A 274 33.50 17.17 -29.81
CA PRO A 274 34.94 17.08 -29.61
C PRO A 274 35.29 16.43 -28.25
N ALA A 275 36.42 15.75 -28.24
CA ALA A 275 36.92 15.13 -27.01
C ALA A 275 37.07 16.17 -25.89
N PRO A 276 36.73 15.81 -24.65
CA PRO A 276 36.90 16.73 -23.53
C PRO A 276 38.38 17.05 -23.29
N ASN A 277 38.66 18.28 -22.88
CA ASN A 277 40.01 18.67 -22.44
C ASN A 277 40.35 17.92 -21.16
N ILE A 278 41.27 16.98 -21.25
CA ILE A 278 41.72 16.20 -20.09
C ILE A 278 42.87 16.93 -19.43
N THR A 279 42.61 17.55 -18.30
CA THR A 279 43.67 18.03 -17.42
C THR A 279 44.28 16.88 -16.65
N ASN A 280 45.60 16.69 -16.73
CA ASN A 280 46.32 15.59 -16.06
C ASN A 280 46.35 15.75 -14.54
N GLU A 281 45.58 16.63 -13.93
CA GLU A 281 45.66 16.96 -12.52
C GLU A 281 44.76 16.06 -11.64
N GLY A 282 45.42 15.22 -10.90
CA GLY A 282 45.23 15.08 -9.44
C GLY A 282 44.27 13.99 -8.93
N SER A 283 43.32 13.40 -9.63
CA SER A 283 42.38 12.44 -8.99
C SER A 283 42.92 11.03 -8.80
N GLY A 284 43.94 10.64 -9.57
CA GLY A 284 44.56 9.33 -9.47
C GLY A 284 45.36 9.03 -8.20
N THR A 285 45.88 10.07 -7.55
CA THR A 285 46.85 9.87 -6.46
C THR A 285 46.22 9.40 -5.14
N PHE A 286 45.04 9.90 -4.80
CA PHE A 286 44.34 9.50 -3.56
C PHE A 286 43.82 8.05 -3.68
N TRP A 287 43.11 7.76 -4.74
CA TRP A 287 42.56 6.42 -4.98
C TRP A 287 43.63 5.36 -5.16
N ASN A 288 44.68 5.66 -5.93
CA ASN A 288 45.79 4.72 -6.11
C ASN A 288 46.51 4.41 -4.79
N ARG A 289 46.74 5.42 -3.93
CA ARG A 289 47.37 5.17 -2.63
C ARG A 289 46.45 4.35 -1.71
N THR A 290 45.13 4.63 -1.70
CA THR A 290 44.18 3.93 -0.87
C THR A 290 44.02 2.47 -1.33
N LEU A 291 43.84 2.24 -2.63
CA LEU A 291 43.75 0.90 -3.22
C LEU A 291 45.03 0.08 -3.01
N GLN A 292 46.20 0.69 -3.19
CA GLN A 292 47.47 0.01 -2.91
C GLN A 292 47.64 -0.34 -1.44
N ARG A 293 47.20 0.52 -0.52
CA ARG A 293 47.21 0.21 0.93
C ARG A 293 46.24 -0.93 1.25
N ALA A 294 45.04 -0.90 0.69
CA ALA A 294 44.04 -1.95 0.86
C ALA A 294 44.55 -3.30 0.31
N LEU A 295 45.17 -3.30 -0.88
CA LEU A 295 45.76 -4.49 -1.48
C LEU A 295 46.88 -5.05 -0.61
N LYS A 296 47.84 -4.19 -0.19
CA LYS A 296 48.92 -4.60 0.72
C LYS A 296 48.39 -5.18 2.03
N TYR A 297 47.37 -4.58 2.60
CA TYR A 297 46.71 -5.09 3.81
C TYR A 297 46.06 -6.45 3.57
N ALA A 298 45.31 -6.60 2.47
CA ALA A 298 44.66 -7.85 2.08
C ALA A 298 45.68 -8.98 1.87
N LEU A 299 46.77 -8.71 1.16
CA LEU A 299 47.84 -9.69 0.94
C LEU A 299 48.55 -10.07 2.24
N LYS A 300 48.80 -9.10 3.14
CA LYS A 300 49.52 -9.33 4.40
C LYS A 300 48.69 -10.06 5.44
N ARG A 301 47.38 -9.82 5.45
CA ARG A 301 46.46 -10.32 6.48
C ARG A 301 45.30 -11.20 5.93
N GLY A 302 45.56 -11.93 4.85
CA GLY A 302 44.56 -12.76 4.17
C GLY A 302 43.87 -13.80 5.07
N GLN A 303 44.62 -14.36 6.07
CA GLN A 303 43.99 -15.27 7.04
C GLN A 303 42.98 -14.56 7.97
N TRP A 304 43.36 -13.39 8.45
CA TRP A 304 42.45 -12.58 9.29
C TRP A 304 41.19 -12.18 8.54
N ILE A 305 41.33 -11.77 7.28
CA ILE A 305 40.16 -11.41 6.43
C ILE A 305 39.26 -12.62 6.24
N ARG A 306 39.81 -13.81 5.98
CA ARG A 306 39.01 -15.04 5.84
C ARG A 306 38.22 -15.36 7.10
N TRP A 307 38.85 -15.31 8.27
CA TRP A 307 38.17 -15.57 9.54
C TRP A 307 37.13 -14.53 9.89
N THR A 308 37.40 -13.24 9.70
CA THR A 308 36.42 -12.17 9.94
C THR A 308 35.24 -12.29 8.99
N THR A 309 35.46 -12.57 7.70
CA THR A 309 34.38 -12.82 6.74
C THR A 309 33.54 -14.04 7.15
N LEU A 310 34.18 -15.15 7.56
CA LEU A 310 33.44 -16.33 8.02
C LEU A 310 32.54 -16.00 9.23
N VAL A 311 33.07 -15.29 10.21
CA VAL A 311 32.32 -14.89 11.40
C VAL A 311 31.14 -13.99 11.01
N ILE A 312 31.37 -13.00 10.15
CA ILE A 312 30.30 -12.09 9.70
C ILE A 312 29.21 -12.88 8.93
N CYS A 313 29.60 -13.77 8.01
CA CYS A 313 28.66 -14.62 7.27
C CYS A 313 27.84 -15.53 8.21
N THR A 314 28.50 -16.10 9.24
CA THR A 314 27.81 -16.96 10.22
C THR A 314 26.80 -16.15 11.05
N LEU A 315 27.19 -14.97 11.54
CA LEU A 315 26.28 -14.08 12.25
C LEU A 315 25.11 -13.61 11.37
N ALA A 316 25.40 -13.27 10.12
CA ALA A 316 24.37 -12.91 9.14
C ALA A 316 23.39 -14.06 8.86
N ALA A 317 23.91 -15.29 8.72
CA ALA A 317 23.08 -16.48 8.53
C ALA A 317 22.17 -16.76 9.74
N ILE A 318 22.70 -16.59 10.97
CA ILE A 318 21.90 -16.72 12.21
C ILE A 318 20.82 -15.62 12.25
N GLY A 319 21.16 -14.38 11.90
CA GLY A 319 20.19 -13.28 11.83
C GLY A 319 19.10 -13.53 10.78
N ALA A 320 19.49 -14.01 9.59
CA ALA A 320 18.54 -14.33 8.53
C ALA A 320 17.55 -15.44 8.92
N ALA A 321 17.99 -16.42 9.71
CA ALA A 321 17.13 -17.49 10.22
C ALA A 321 16.11 -17.03 11.27
N GLN A 322 16.26 -15.80 11.79
CA GLN A 322 15.37 -15.21 12.79
C GLN A 322 14.43 -14.14 12.19
N ILE A 323 14.46 -13.95 10.86
CA ILE A 323 13.58 -13.00 10.20
C ILE A 323 12.12 -13.49 10.31
N ASN A 324 11.30 -12.72 10.99
CA ASN A 324 9.87 -12.94 11.00
C ASN A 324 9.26 -12.32 9.73
N VAL A 325 8.46 -13.12 9.04
CA VAL A 325 7.66 -12.64 7.91
C VAL A 325 6.29 -12.29 8.47
N ASP A 326 6.17 -11.08 8.98
CA ASP A 326 4.90 -10.50 9.43
C ASP A 326 4.77 -9.14 8.77
N ASN A 327 3.75 -8.98 7.93
CA ASN A 327 3.54 -7.72 7.21
C ASN A 327 2.10 -7.26 7.41
N VAL A 328 1.95 -6.20 8.18
CA VAL A 328 0.70 -5.48 8.35
C VAL A 328 0.76 -4.23 7.46
N LEU A 329 0.04 -4.26 6.33
CA LEU A 329 0.06 -3.22 5.28
C LEU A 329 -0.01 -1.76 5.78
N LEU A 330 -0.61 -1.51 6.95
CA LEU A 330 -0.71 -0.17 7.54
C LEU A 330 0.49 0.21 8.43
N GLU A 331 1.27 -0.77 8.86
CA GLU A 331 2.51 -0.53 9.63
C GLU A 331 3.66 -0.09 8.74
N ASP A 332 3.52 -0.25 7.42
CA ASP A 332 4.49 0.27 6.45
C ASP A 332 4.49 1.81 6.35
N LEU A 333 3.44 2.47 6.85
CA LEU A 333 3.40 3.93 6.96
C LEU A 333 4.09 4.39 8.25
N ALA A 334 4.76 5.54 8.21
CA ALA A 334 5.38 6.14 9.38
C ALA A 334 4.37 6.38 10.51
N GLU A 335 4.81 6.33 11.77
CA GLU A 335 3.90 6.50 12.94
C GLU A 335 3.23 7.88 12.98
N ASP A 336 3.91 8.90 12.47
CA ASP A 336 3.42 10.27 12.37
C ASP A 336 2.62 10.54 11.09
N ASP A 337 2.45 9.53 10.23
CA ASP A 337 1.66 9.65 9.00
C ASP A 337 0.19 9.96 9.32
N PRO A 338 -0.38 11.05 8.76
CA PRO A 338 -1.77 11.45 9.03
C PRO A 338 -2.79 10.35 8.72
N PHE A 339 -2.58 9.57 7.66
CA PHE A 339 -3.50 8.52 7.28
C PHE A 339 -3.44 7.33 8.24
N ARG A 340 -2.24 6.97 8.74
CA ARG A 340 -2.08 5.96 9.79
C ARG A 340 -2.76 6.39 11.09
N GLN A 341 -2.70 7.68 11.44
CA GLN A 341 -3.38 8.21 12.63
C GLN A 341 -4.90 8.10 12.51
N GLU A 342 -5.47 8.36 11.33
CA GLU A 342 -6.91 8.17 11.07
C GLU A 342 -7.32 6.70 11.28
N PHE A 343 -6.57 5.74 10.73
CA PHE A 343 -6.83 4.32 10.94
C PHE A 343 -6.72 3.90 12.41
N ASN A 344 -5.67 4.35 13.10
CA ASN A 344 -5.46 4.05 14.52
C ASN A 344 -6.59 4.60 15.39
N PHE A 345 -7.18 5.74 15.01
CA PHE A 345 -8.36 6.27 15.68
C PHE A 345 -9.53 5.29 15.59
N PHE A 346 -9.85 4.79 14.40
CA PHE A 346 -10.95 3.85 14.21
C PHE A 346 -10.66 2.49 14.88
N GLU A 347 -9.42 2.03 14.89
CA GLU A 347 -9.06 0.77 15.57
C GLU A 347 -9.20 0.88 17.09
N ARG A 348 -8.86 2.03 17.66
CA ARG A 348 -8.94 2.23 19.10
C ARG A 348 -10.36 2.54 19.60
N GLU A 349 -11.08 3.40 18.88
CA GLU A 349 -12.38 3.93 19.34
C GLU A 349 -13.57 3.12 18.83
N PHE A 350 -13.40 2.38 17.75
CA PHE A 350 -14.44 1.59 17.10
C PHE A 350 -13.97 0.13 16.90
N ALA A 351 -14.73 -0.63 16.14
CA ALA A 351 -14.42 -2.04 15.87
C ALA A 351 -13.32 -2.25 14.80
N GLY A 352 -12.64 -1.19 14.40
CA GLY A 352 -11.65 -1.22 13.33
C GLY A 352 -12.24 -0.89 11.96
N VAL A 353 -11.36 -0.82 10.96
CA VAL A 353 -11.70 -0.50 9.55
C VAL A 353 -11.29 -1.62 8.59
N ARG A 354 -10.95 -2.79 9.11
CA ARG A 354 -10.51 -3.97 8.33
C ARG A 354 -11.55 -5.08 8.42
N PRO A 355 -12.71 -4.95 7.75
CA PRO A 355 -13.67 -6.03 7.73
C PRO A 355 -13.11 -7.22 6.96
N PHE A 356 -13.35 -8.43 7.45
CA PHE A 356 -13.28 -9.64 6.66
C PHE A 356 -14.66 -10.29 6.60
N GLU A 357 -14.98 -10.91 5.48
CA GLU A 357 -16.25 -11.56 5.24
C GLU A 357 -16.06 -13.06 5.30
N LEU A 358 -16.83 -13.72 6.14
CA LEU A 358 -16.91 -15.17 6.22
C LEU A 358 -18.27 -15.63 5.67
N ALA A 359 -18.28 -16.20 4.47
CA ALA A 359 -19.46 -16.77 3.88
C ALA A 359 -19.59 -18.26 4.30
N ILE A 360 -20.73 -18.61 4.87
CA ILE A 360 -21.06 -19.99 5.25
C ILE A 360 -22.15 -20.48 4.32
N GLN A 361 -21.83 -21.49 3.51
CA GLN A 361 -22.79 -22.13 2.62
C GLN A 361 -23.51 -23.22 3.39
N VAL A 362 -24.83 -23.16 3.39
CA VAL A 362 -25.71 -24.16 4.01
C VAL A 362 -26.02 -25.23 2.96
N ASP A 363 -26.11 -26.50 3.38
CA ASP A 363 -26.48 -27.60 2.53
C ASP A 363 -27.88 -27.41 1.93
N ASP A 364 -28.15 -27.97 0.75
CA ASP A 364 -29.43 -27.86 0.03
C ASP A 364 -30.67 -28.32 0.84
N ARG A 365 -30.45 -29.04 1.93
CA ARG A 365 -31.51 -29.57 2.82
C ARG A 365 -31.82 -28.70 4.03
N ALA A 366 -30.98 -27.67 4.27
CA ALA A 366 -31.11 -26.77 5.41
C ALA A 366 -31.36 -25.32 4.93
N SER A 367 -32.05 -24.55 5.74
CA SER A 367 -32.32 -23.16 5.47
C SER A 367 -31.48 -22.28 6.42
N ILE A 368 -31.07 -21.10 5.96
CA ILE A 368 -30.51 -20.08 6.84
C ILE A 368 -31.49 -19.66 7.95
N PHE A 369 -32.79 -19.97 7.79
CA PHE A 369 -33.82 -19.73 8.80
C PHE A 369 -34.07 -20.94 9.72
N ASP A 370 -33.23 -21.97 9.68
CA ASP A 370 -33.29 -23.06 10.65
C ASP A 370 -32.55 -22.66 11.93
N LEU A 371 -33.16 -22.96 13.07
CA LEU A 371 -32.59 -22.57 14.37
C LEU A 371 -31.22 -23.21 14.63
N ASP A 372 -31.02 -24.44 14.16
CA ASP A 372 -29.74 -25.15 14.31
C ASP A 372 -28.61 -24.42 13.57
N VAL A 373 -28.87 -23.97 12.34
CA VAL A 373 -27.91 -23.16 11.57
C VAL A 373 -27.57 -21.87 12.31
N GLN A 374 -28.55 -21.18 12.89
CA GLN A 374 -28.33 -19.95 13.65
C GLN A 374 -27.58 -20.20 14.96
N GLN A 375 -27.78 -21.34 15.61
CA GLN A 375 -27.01 -21.75 16.78
C GLN A 375 -25.54 -22.03 16.45
N ASP A 376 -25.28 -22.64 15.29
CA ASP A 376 -23.91 -22.86 14.83
C ASP A 376 -23.22 -21.54 14.44
N MET A 377 -23.94 -20.63 13.81
CA MET A 377 -23.47 -19.28 13.59
C MET A 377 -23.11 -18.57 14.89
N ALA A 378 -23.94 -18.70 15.94
CA ALA A 378 -23.68 -18.12 17.25
C ALA A 378 -22.42 -18.71 17.92
N LYS A 379 -22.15 -20.02 17.74
CA LYS A 379 -20.90 -20.64 18.20
C LYS A 379 -19.69 -20.08 17.48
N ILE A 380 -19.77 -19.91 16.16
CA ILE A 380 -18.68 -19.32 15.36
C ILE A 380 -18.45 -17.87 15.78
N THR A 381 -19.51 -17.07 15.93
CA THR A 381 -19.45 -15.69 16.41
C THR A 381 -18.77 -15.58 17.76
N ALA A 382 -19.15 -16.45 18.71
CA ALA A 382 -18.54 -16.50 20.04
C ALA A 382 -17.06 -16.90 20.00
N TYR A 383 -16.72 -17.88 19.15
CA TYR A 383 -15.35 -18.33 18.94
C TYR A 383 -14.45 -17.21 18.40
N LEU A 384 -14.92 -16.51 17.35
CA LEU A 384 -14.19 -15.40 16.75
C LEU A 384 -13.92 -14.28 17.76
N LYS A 385 -14.91 -13.92 18.57
CA LYS A 385 -14.75 -12.91 19.62
C LYS A 385 -13.78 -13.35 20.71
N ALA A 386 -13.86 -14.60 21.15
CA ALA A 386 -13.05 -15.10 22.27
C ALA A 386 -11.59 -15.37 21.89
N GLN A 387 -11.34 -15.92 20.69
CA GLN A 387 -10.00 -16.35 20.28
C GLN A 387 -9.21 -15.31 19.52
N TYR A 388 -9.89 -14.46 18.74
CA TYR A 388 -9.24 -13.51 17.84
C TYR A 388 -9.46 -12.04 18.23
N GLY A 389 -10.19 -11.77 19.31
CA GLY A 389 -10.44 -10.40 19.77
C GLY A 389 -11.13 -9.51 18.71
N VAL A 390 -11.98 -10.10 17.87
CA VAL A 390 -12.67 -9.38 16.80
C VAL A 390 -13.55 -8.28 17.40
N GLY A 391 -13.37 -7.05 16.94
CA GLY A 391 -14.02 -5.88 17.53
C GLY A 391 -15.53 -5.87 17.37
N ALA A 392 -16.06 -6.01 16.15
CA ALA A 392 -17.47 -6.16 15.86
C ALA A 392 -17.71 -7.35 14.96
N VAL A 393 -18.80 -8.06 15.19
CA VAL A 393 -19.28 -9.12 14.29
C VAL A 393 -20.72 -8.77 13.89
N VAL A 394 -20.96 -8.71 12.59
CA VAL A 394 -22.31 -8.58 12.02
C VAL A 394 -22.67 -9.94 11.43
N SER A 395 -23.61 -10.63 12.06
CA SER A 395 -24.03 -11.96 11.63
C SER A 395 -25.52 -12.17 11.85
N SER A 396 -26.10 -13.14 11.17
CA SER A 396 -27.54 -13.42 11.22
C SER A 396 -28.01 -13.80 12.62
N ASP A 397 -27.22 -14.56 13.39
CA ASP A 397 -27.54 -14.95 14.75
C ASP A 397 -27.69 -13.72 15.69
N ILE A 398 -26.81 -12.72 15.54
CA ILE A 398 -26.89 -11.46 16.30
C ILE A 398 -28.16 -10.70 15.91
N ILE A 399 -28.47 -10.61 14.61
CA ILE A 399 -29.67 -9.95 14.12
C ILE A 399 -30.92 -10.61 14.71
N PHE A 400 -31.01 -11.95 14.64
CA PHE A 400 -32.15 -12.68 15.19
C PHE A 400 -32.24 -12.59 16.73
N ALA A 401 -31.11 -12.54 17.44
CA ALA A 401 -31.09 -12.30 18.88
C ALA A 401 -31.65 -10.91 19.22
N GLN A 402 -31.32 -9.88 18.44
CA GLN A 402 -31.86 -8.54 18.61
C GLN A 402 -33.37 -8.49 18.31
N ILE A 403 -33.81 -9.14 17.25
CA ILE A 403 -35.23 -9.23 16.91
C ILE A 403 -36.01 -9.92 18.04
N ASN A 404 -35.47 -10.99 18.62
CA ASN A 404 -36.08 -11.67 19.76
C ASN A 404 -36.21 -10.75 20.96
N ARG A 405 -35.17 -9.96 21.27
CA ARG A 405 -35.19 -8.94 22.32
C ARG A 405 -36.29 -7.91 22.08
N TRP A 406 -36.40 -7.35 20.90
CA TRP A 406 -37.42 -6.33 20.56
C TRP A 406 -38.81 -6.90 20.61
N SER A 407 -39.02 -8.12 20.18
CA SER A 407 -40.32 -8.81 20.20
C SER A 407 -40.80 -9.12 21.63
N ASN A 408 -39.89 -9.15 22.61
CA ASN A 408 -40.19 -9.44 24.02
C ASN A 408 -40.06 -8.21 24.94
N GLY A 409 -40.27 -7.00 24.42
CA GLY A 409 -40.34 -5.79 25.23
C GLY A 409 -39.02 -5.17 25.62
N ASP A 410 -37.97 -5.43 24.81
CA ASP A 410 -36.63 -4.85 24.92
C ASP A 410 -35.83 -5.26 26.18
N GLY A 411 -36.19 -6.38 26.80
CA GLY A 411 -35.46 -6.92 27.96
C GLY A 411 -34.15 -7.58 27.56
N SER A 412 -33.04 -7.27 28.24
CA SER A 412 -31.71 -7.82 27.95
C SER A 412 -31.64 -9.36 28.06
N ALA A 413 -32.49 -9.96 28.88
CA ALA A 413 -32.59 -11.43 29.02
C ALA A 413 -33.02 -12.13 27.71
N PHE A 414 -33.63 -11.41 26.78
CA PHE A 414 -34.08 -11.90 25.49
C PHE A 414 -33.08 -11.64 24.35
N GLU A 415 -31.94 -11.03 24.61
CA GLU A 415 -30.86 -10.84 23.63
C GLU A 415 -30.12 -12.14 23.37
N ARG A 416 -30.84 -13.11 22.86
CA ARG A 416 -30.37 -14.47 22.51
C ARG A 416 -31.34 -15.08 21.49
N LEU A 417 -30.89 -16.12 20.81
CA LEU A 417 -31.75 -16.89 19.94
C LEU A 417 -32.90 -17.53 20.70
N PRO A 418 -34.10 -17.67 20.11
CA PRO A 418 -35.20 -18.42 20.71
C PRO A 418 -34.78 -19.87 21.03
N SER A 419 -35.36 -20.44 22.09
CA SER A 419 -34.99 -21.77 22.59
C SER A 419 -35.54 -22.95 21.77
N THR A 420 -36.51 -22.71 20.88
CA THR A 420 -37.16 -23.75 20.05
C THR A 420 -37.47 -23.22 18.66
N GLN A 421 -37.46 -24.10 17.64
CA GLN A 421 -37.82 -23.77 16.27
C GLN A 421 -39.19 -23.14 16.18
N GLN A 422 -40.18 -23.62 16.92
CA GLN A 422 -41.55 -23.04 16.91
C GLN A 422 -41.56 -21.55 17.34
N LYS A 423 -40.74 -21.19 18.35
CA LYS A 423 -40.61 -19.80 18.78
C LYS A 423 -39.87 -18.95 17.76
N PHE A 424 -38.87 -19.55 17.12
CA PHE A 424 -38.13 -18.90 16.04
C PHE A 424 -39.02 -18.63 14.84
N ASP A 425 -39.78 -19.60 14.37
CA ASP A 425 -40.76 -19.46 13.30
C ASP A 425 -41.87 -18.44 13.63
N ALA A 426 -42.32 -18.41 14.87
CA ALA A 426 -43.31 -17.42 15.32
C ALA A 426 -42.75 -15.99 15.26
N MET A 427 -41.47 -15.82 15.61
CA MET A 427 -40.76 -14.56 15.49
C MET A 427 -40.61 -14.15 14.03
N LEU A 428 -40.19 -15.06 13.12
CA LEU A 428 -40.10 -14.78 11.68
C LEU A 428 -41.44 -14.38 11.09
N ARG A 429 -42.52 -15.12 11.38
CA ARG A 429 -43.86 -14.75 10.92
C ARG A 429 -44.35 -13.37 11.43
N SER A 430 -43.86 -12.93 12.59
CA SER A 430 -44.17 -11.60 13.09
C SER A 430 -43.46 -10.50 12.29
N LEU A 431 -42.27 -10.78 11.78
CA LEU A 431 -41.51 -9.87 10.91
C LEU A 431 -42.12 -9.77 9.49
N ASP A 432 -42.57 -10.88 8.91
CA ASP A 432 -43.22 -10.86 7.60
C ASP A 432 -44.48 -9.96 7.61
N ARG A 433 -45.28 -10.03 8.68
CA ARG A 433 -46.45 -9.13 8.85
C ARG A 433 -46.07 -7.68 9.01
N PHE A 434 -44.87 -7.42 9.58
CA PHE A 434 -44.38 -6.06 9.79
C PHE A 434 -43.77 -5.48 8.50
N GLY A 435 -43.02 -6.26 7.71
CA GLY A 435 -42.50 -5.86 6.40
C GLY A 435 -43.56 -5.62 5.35
N ALA A 436 -44.71 -6.33 5.43
CA ALA A 436 -45.83 -6.13 4.52
C ALA A 436 -46.67 -4.86 4.84
N SER A 437 -46.43 -4.22 5.99
CA SER A 437 -47.16 -3.02 6.45
C SER A 437 -46.34 -1.73 6.37
N SER A 438 -45.05 -1.82 5.93
CA SER A 438 -44.14 -0.69 5.73
C SER A 438 -43.89 -0.43 4.26
#